data_0b2c1e809fe55d1d7a5c2479503481a5
#
_entry.id   0b2c1e809fe55d1d7a5c2479503481a5
#
_cell.length_a   1.000
_cell.length_b   1.000
_cell.length_c   1.000
_cell.angle_alpha   90.00
_cell.angle_beta   90.00
_cell.angle_gamma   90.00
#
_symmetry.space_group_name_H-M   'P 1'
#
loop_
_entity.id
_entity.type
_entity.pdbx_description
1 polymer ?
#
loop_
_entity_poly.entity_id
_entity_poly.type
_entity_poly.pdbx_seq_one_letter_code
_entity_poly.pdbx_strand_id
1 'polypeptide(L)'
;MIRKRTALIVSVATAGALLLSACGGDNKDGSAPATSAAATAAGQGRAAVGSPPAGQGPSLLGGTAKSNNARAKTGDWANEPGKPAVKPEAQRWVQLSASKAGALNPVVVNGAGFTLYRFDEDSANPSKSTCNGECASTWPPVVVAPGGKIFLDGVDRSKVGTVKRDDGTLQVTVGGRPVYRFGKDTKPGETKGQGVGGTWFGVAPDGRKAGGGAGGNTGSGSPRPKPATSVTLFDNRNFGDPSQGLSGKGCQNVARDNVASSLQVQGSLKIWSERNCTGRSKVVNGDVADLATIGFDNDISSVFFG
;
A
#
# COMPACT_ATOMS: atom_id res chain seq x y z
N MET A 1 -39.98 29.65 -31.12
CA MET A 1 -40.09 30.98 -30.44
C MET A 1 -38.76 31.30 -29.80
N ILE A 2 -38.09 32.28 -30.36
CA ILE A 2 -36.73 32.74 -30.03
C ILE A 2 -36.86 33.79 -28.94
N ARG A 3 -36.09 33.68 -27.84
CA ARG A 3 -35.78 34.84 -27.00
C ARG A 3 -34.31 34.87 -26.65
N LYS A 4 -33.60 35.73 -27.43
CA LYS A 4 -32.28 36.26 -27.08
C LYS A 4 -32.43 37.21 -25.89
N ARG A 5 -31.52 37.18 -24.93
CA ARG A 5 -31.26 38.32 -24.03
C ARG A 5 -29.76 38.60 -24.01
N THR A 6 -29.48 39.78 -24.51
CA THR A 6 -28.20 40.46 -24.60
C THR A 6 -27.96 41.29 -23.33
N ALA A 7 -26.71 41.64 -23.09
CA ALA A 7 -26.14 42.76 -22.33
C ALA A 7 -25.64 42.40 -20.95
N LEU A 8 -24.61 42.98 -20.39
CA LEU A 8 -23.91 44.24 -20.56
C LEU A 8 -22.49 44.11 -19.95
N ILE A 9 -21.52 44.68 -20.64
CA ILE A 9 -20.15 44.89 -20.21
C ILE A 9 -20.11 46.13 -19.33
N VAL A 10 -19.46 46.07 -18.16
CA VAL A 10 -19.02 47.27 -17.44
C VAL A 10 -17.53 47.11 -17.13
N SER A 11 -16.76 47.92 -17.82
CA SER A 11 -15.33 48.15 -17.58
C SER A 11 -15.17 49.27 -16.55
N VAL A 12 -14.37 49.07 -15.54
CA VAL A 12 -13.82 50.15 -14.71
C VAL A 12 -12.31 50.01 -14.66
N ALA A 13 -11.65 50.95 -15.29
CA ALA A 13 -10.23 51.21 -15.21
C ALA A 13 -9.97 52.23 -14.08
N THR A 14 -9.02 51.98 -13.22
CA THR A 14 -8.40 53.04 -12.41
C THR A 14 -6.89 52.84 -12.38
N ALA A 15 -6.22 53.84 -12.87
CA ALA A 15 -4.78 54.07 -12.90
C ALA A 15 -4.34 54.82 -11.63
N GLY A 16 -3.07 54.69 -11.28
CA GLY A 16 -2.34 55.57 -10.36
C GLY A 16 -1.41 54.78 -9.46
N ALA A 17 -0.19 55.06 -9.17
CA ALA A 17 0.82 56.04 -9.61
C ALA A 17 2.15 55.58 -9.02
N LEU A 18 3.22 55.80 -9.73
CA LEU A 18 4.62 55.58 -9.36
C LEU A 18 5.05 56.53 -8.24
N LEU A 19 5.90 56.05 -7.32
CA LEU A 19 6.90 56.90 -6.67
C LEU A 19 8.22 56.11 -6.56
N LEU A 20 9.20 56.57 -7.34
CA LEU A 20 10.63 56.34 -7.15
C LEU A 20 11.13 57.22 -6.01
N SER A 21 12.02 56.69 -5.17
CA SER A 21 12.97 57.50 -4.42
C SER A 21 14.29 56.71 -4.31
N ALA A 22 15.30 57.24 -4.98
CA ALA A 22 16.70 56.90 -4.91
C ALA A 22 17.40 57.90 -4.00
N CYS A 23 18.45 57.47 -3.28
CA CYS A 23 19.67 58.11 -2.83
C CYS A 23 20.30 57.18 -1.78
N GLY A 24 21.51 56.67 -1.85
CA GLY A 24 22.79 57.28 -2.23
C GLY A 24 23.56 57.65 -0.97
N GLY A 25 24.70 56.97 -0.68
CA GLY A 25 25.64 57.47 0.31
C GLY A 25 26.53 56.40 0.98
N ASP A 26 27.80 56.35 0.52
CA ASP A 26 28.95 55.65 1.16
C ASP A 26 29.26 56.22 2.56
N ASN A 27 29.76 55.37 3.49
CA ASN A 27 31.08 55.47 4.11
C ASN A 27 31.26 54.57 5.36
N LYS A 28 32.30 53.77 5.29
CA LYS A 28 33.37 53.37 6.21
C LYS A 28 33.21 53.39 7.73
N ASP A 29 33.71 52.29 8.29
CA ASP A 29 34.51 52.07 9.51
C ASP A 29 33.89 52.21 10.91
N GLY A 30 34.06 51.14 11.72
CA GLY A 30 34.20 51.30 13.17
C GLY A 30 33.56 50.23 14.03
N SER A 31 34.39 49.29 14.48
CA SER A 31 34.38 48.48 15.73
C SER A 31 33.18 48.44 16.67
N ALA A 32 32.89 47.23 17.10
CA ALA A 32 32.04 46.76 18.21
C ALA A 32 32.38 47.41 19.58
N PRO A 33 31.68 47.16 20.73
CA PRO A 33 30.80 46.00 21.06
C PRO A 33 29.54 46.33 21.91
N ALA A 34 28.70 45.27 22.06
CA ALA A 34 27.85 44.85 23.19
C ALA A 34 26.74 45.76 23.74
N THR A 35 25.56 45.28 23.82
CA THR A 35 24.76 44.72 24.95
C THR A 35 23.27 44.72 24.69
N SER A 36 22.68 43.62 25.08
CA SER A 36 21.27 43.31 25.48
C SER A 36 20.18 44.36 25.35
N ALA A 37 19.05 43.96 24.76
CA ALA A 37 17.75 44.01 25.39
C ALA A 37 16.69 43.23 24.57
N ALA A 38 15.92 42.40 25.25
CA ALA A 38 14.81 41.65 24.75
C ALA A 38 13.66 42.57 24.32
N ALA A 39 13.02 42.22 23.20
CA ALA A 39 11.67 42.68 22.91
C ALA A 39 10.93 41.56 22.16
N THR A 40 9.96 40.96 22.85
CA THR A 40 8.93 40.08 22.37
C THR A 40 8.11 40.77 21.29
N ALA A 41 8.07 40.18 20.09
CA ALA A 41 7.05 40.48 19.09
C ALA A 41 6.56 39.15 18.50
N ALA A 42 5.34 38.79 18.87
CA ALA A 42 4.59 37.70 18.24
C ALA A 42 4.32 38.03 16.78
N GLY A 43 5.07 37.41 15.90
CA GLY A 43 4.85 37.43 14.45
C GLY A 43 4.42 36.03 14.01
N GLN A 44 3.17 35.90 13.63
CA GLN A 44 2.66 34.67 12.99
C GLN A 44 3.42 34.45 11.66
N GLY A 45 4.49 33.72 11.72
CA GLY A 45 5.24 33.27 10.56
C GLY A 45 4.43 32.18 9.84
N ARG A 46 3.87 32.50 8.70
CA ARG A 46 3.46 31.54 7.69
C ARG A 46 4.69 30.65 7.41
N ALA A 47 4.66 29.41 7.88
CA ALA A 47 5.68 28.44 7.52
C ALA A 47 5.66 28.26 6.00
N ALA A 48 6.67 28.77 5.33
CA ALA A 48 7.01 28.40 3.97
C ALA A 48 7.26 26.88 3.98
N VAL A 49 6.43 26.15 3.24
CA VAL A 49 6.63 24.71 3.04
C VAL A 49 7.88 24.57 2.18
N GLY A 50 9.03 24.45 2.84
CA GLY A 50 10.29 24.18 2.17
C GLY A 50 10.18 22.89 1.36
N SER A 51 10.56 22.93 0.09
CA SER A 51 10.78 21.74 -0.71
C SER A 51 11.80 20.85 0.00
N PRO A 52 11.56 19.54 0.17
CA PRO A 52 12.53 18.65 0.79
C PRO A 52 13.82 18.62 -0.04
N PRO A 53 14.99 18.46 0.59
CA PRO A 53 16.26 18.40 -0.11
C PRO A 53 16.27 17.23 -1.10
N ALA A 54 16.76 17.49 -2.33
CA ALA A 54 16.94 16.48 -3.37
C ALA A 54 17.90 15.40 -2.86
N GLY A 55 17.41 14.16 -2.67
CA GLY A 55 18.23 13.01 -2.26
C GLY A 55 17.63 12.11 -1.18
N GLN A 56 16.53 12.48 -0.53
CA GLN A 56 15.87 11.59 0.43
C GLN A 56 14.79 10.74 -0.25
N GLY A 57 14.89 9.42 -0.10
CA GLY A 57 13.81 8.49 -0.46
C GLY A 57 12.52 8.81 0.31
N PRO A 58 11.37 8.27 -0.10
CA PRO A 58 10.13 8.50 0.59
C PRO A 58 10.17 7.91 2.02
N SER A 59 9.46 8.57 2.94
CA SER A 59 9.30 8.09 4.31
C SER A 59 8.22 7.01 4.38
N LEU A 60 8.52 5.85 4.97
CA LEU A 60 7.54 4.80 5.24
C LEU A 60 6.90 5.03 6.62
N LEU A 61 5.58 5.05 6.70
CA LEU A 61 4.81 5.29 7.92
C LEU A 61 3.76 4.20 8.11
N GLY A 62 3.59 3.71 9.34
CA GLY A 62 2.55 2.74 9.66
C GLY A 62 1.16 3.36 9.69
N GLY A 63 0.14 2.54 9.36
CA GLY A 63 -1.27 2.94 9.34
C GLY A 63 -1.70 3.63 8.04
N THR A 64 -2.94 4.13 8.06
CA THR A 64 -3.56 4.78 6.89
C THR A 64 -3.16 6.26 6.77
N ALA A 65 -3.35 6.84 5.59
CA ALA A 65 -3.22 8.29 5.39
C ALA A 65 -4.16 9.08 6.31
N LYS A 66 -5.37 8.56 6.55
CA LYS A 66 -6.36 9.16 7.46
C LYS A 66 -5.88 9.13 8.92
N SER A 67 -5.37 8.01 9.41
CA SER A 67 -4.85 7.90 10.79
C SER A 67 -3.60 8.77 11.02
N ASN A 68 -2.88 9.10 9.94
CA ASN A 68 -1.72 9.99 9.95
C ASN A 68 -2.07 11.45 9.58
N ASN A 69 -3.34 11.83 9.61
CA ASN A 69 -3.81 13.19 9.34
C ASN A 69 -3.31 13.76 8.00
N ALA A 70 -3.27 12.94 6.97
CA ALA A 70 -2.89 13.40 5.63
C ALA A 70 -3.87 14.48 5.14
N ARG A 71 -3.33 15.52 4.51
CA ARG A 71 -4.12 16.67 4.05
C ARG A 71 -5.11 16.22 2.97
N ALA A 72 -6.35 16.69 3.07
CA ALA A 72 -7.37 16.47 2.04
C ALA A 72 -6.91 16.93 0.65
N LYS A 73 -7.39 16.26 -0.39
CA LYS A 73 -7.04 16.53 -1.80
C LYS A 73 -5.52 16.46 -2.08
N THR A 74 -4.81 15.59 -1.36
CA THR A 74 -3.40 15.29 -1.65
C THR A 74 -3.20 13.78 -1.75
N GLY A 75 -2.05 13.36 -2.29
CA GLY A 75 -1.70 11.96 -2.48
C GLY A 75 -2.73 11.20 -3.31
N ASP A 76 -3.04 9.98 -2.91
CA ASP A 76 -4.03 9.14 -3.60
C ASP A 76 -5.42 9.80 -3.73
N TRP A 77 -5.78 10.71 -2.80
CA TRP A 77 -7.06 11.43 -2.86
C TRP A 77 -7.10 12.59 -3.85
N ALA A 78 -5.95 13.00 -4.42
CA ALA A 78 -5.84 14.00 -5.47
C ALA A 78 -5.81 13.38 -6.88
N ASN A 79 -5.69 12.04 -6.96
CA ASN A 79 -5.64 11.32 -8.21
C ASN A 79 -7.04 11.12 -8.80
N GLU A 80 -7.20 11.46 -10.06
CA GLU A 80 -8.38 11.09 -10.81
C GLU A 80 -8.36 9.57 -11.11
N PRO A 81 -9.52 8.89 -11.03
CA PRO A 81 -9.62 7.49 -11.41
C PRO A 81 -9.06 7.24 -12.81
N GLY A 82 -8.26 6.19 -12.94
CA GLY A 82 -7.69 5.78 -14.23
C GLY A 82 -6.65 6.71 -14.87
N LYS A 83 -6.29 7.83 -14.22
CA LYS A 83 -5.34 8.80 -14.77
C LYS A 83 -3.98 8.76 -14.06
N PRO A 84 -2.87 9.07 -14.75
CA PRO A 84 -1.56 9.22 -14.14
C PRO A 84 -1.53 10.31 -13.04
N ALA A 85 -0.71 10.10 -12.02
CA ALA A 85 -0.48 11.06 -10.93
C ALA A 85 0.54 12.13 -11.36
N VAL A 86 0.13 13.05 -12.24
CA VAL A 86 1.04 14.07 -12.79
C VAL A 86 1.16 15.33 -11.93
N LYS A 87 0.16 15.61 -11.07
CA LYS A 87 0.16 16.81 -10.23
C LYS A 87 1.02 16.62 -8.99
N PRO A 88 1.79 17.62 -8.55
CA PRO A 88 2.62 17.51 -7.33
C PRO A 88 1.84 17.10 -6.08
N GLU A 89 0.59 17.57 -5.93
CA GLU A 89 -0.29 17.21 -4.82
C GLU A 89 -0.60 15.72 -4.80
N ALA A 90 -0.74 15.08 -5.96
CA ALA A 90 -1.05 13.67 -6.11
C ALA A 90 0.15 12.76 -5.79
N GLN A 91 1.37 13.29 -5.86
CA GLN A 91 2.61 12.55 -5.58
C GLN A 91 3.12 12.72 -4.14
N ARG A 92 2.43 13.51 -3.30
CA ARG A 92 2.88 13.78 -1.92
C ARG A 92 2.90 12.53 -1.05
N TRP A 93 1.99 11.61 -1.28
CA TRP A 93 1.94 10.36 -0.57
C TRP A 93 1.16 9.30 -1.36
N VAL A 94 1.48 8.06 -1.04
CA VAL A 94 0.78 6.85 -1.48
C VAL A 94 0.40 6.06 -0.24
N GLN A 95 -0.75 5.39 -0.22
CA GLN A 95 -1.09 4.40 0.79
C GLN A 95 -1.12 3.01 0.15
N LEU A 96 -0.58 2.05 0.86
CA LEU A 96 -0.65 0.63 0.52
C LEU A 96 -1.43 -0.07 1.63
N SER A 97 -2.65 -0.51 1.35
CA SER A 97 -3.48 -1.24 2.32
C SER A 97 -3.72 -2.67 1.86
N ALA A 98 -3.49 -3.63 2.74
CA ALA A 98 -3.95 -4.99 2.54
C ALA A 98 -5.48 -5.02 2.70
N SER A 99 -6.20 -5.39 1.64
CA SER A 99 -7.66 -5.30 1.58
C SER A 99 -8.25 -6.42 0.72
N LYS A 100 -9.56 -6.37 0.55
CA LYS A 100 -10.30 -7.16 -0.41
C LYS A 100 -10.79 -6.25 -1.55
N ALA A 101 -10.63 -6.68 -2.79
CA ALA A 101 -11.22 -6.04 -3.96
C ALA A 101 -11.77 -7.13 -4.91
N GLY A 102 -13.05 -7.06 -5.23
CA GLY A 102 -13.71 -8.12 -6.00
C GLY A 102 -13.49 -9.51 -5.39
N ALA A 103 -12.95 -10.42 -6.19
CA ALA A 103 -12.58 -11.78 -5.77
C ALA A 103 -11.16 -11.88 -5.16
N LEU A 104 -10.38 -10.79 -5.19
CA LEU A 104 -9.01 -10.79 -4.69
C LEU A 104 -8.98 -10.53 -3.18
N ASN A 105 -8.38 -11.44 -2.41
CA ASN A 105 -8.23 -11.35 -0.96
C ASN A 105 -7.04 -12.21 -0.48
N PRO A 106 -5.95 -11.62 0.08
CA PRO A 106 -5.72 -10.18 0.12
C PRO A 106 -5.20 -9.62 -1.20
N VAL A 107 -5.44 -8.34 -1.42
CA VAL A 107 -4.84 -7.56 -2.49
C VAL A 107 -4.45 -6.18 -1.93
N VAL A 108 -3.42 -5.56 -2.48
CA VAL A 108 -3.06 -4.20 -2.09
C VAL A 108 -3.94 -3.21 -2.84
N VAL A 109 -4.53 -2.28 -2.09
CA VAL A 109 -5.26 -1.13 -2.64
C VAL A 109 -4.60 0.17 -2.19
N ASN A 110 -4.80 1.25 -2.96
CA ASN A 110 -4.31 2.57 -2.57
C ASN A 110 -5.25 3.28 -1.57
N GLY A 111 -4.89 4.47 -1.11
CA GLY A 111 -5.66 5.26 -0.13
C GLY A 111 -7.04 5.71 -0.61
N ALA A 112 -7.32 5.63 -1.91
CA ALA A 112 -8.64 5.87 -2.51
C ALA A 112 -9.40 4.57 -2.79
N GLY A 113 -8.87 3.40 -2.39
CA GLY A 113 -9.51 2.09 -2.54
C GLY A 113 -9.37 1.44 -3.91
N PHE A 114 -8.51 1.96 -4.78
CA PHE A 114 -8.24 1.36 -6.09
C PHE A 114 -7.23 0.23 -5.98
N THR A 115 -7.51 -0.87 -6.68
CA THR A 115 -6.63 -2.05 -6.75
C THR A 115 -5.29 -1.70 -7.39
N LEU A 116 -4.22 -2.21 -6.78
CA LEU A 116 -2.88 -2.09 -7.30
C LEU A 116 -2.46 -3.39 -7.99
N TYR A 117 -1.76 -3.23 -9.10
CA TYR A 117 -1.34 -4.32 -9.97
C TYR A 117 0.16 -4.40 -10.10
N ARG A 118 0.65 -5.58 -10.40
CA ARG A 118 2.02 -5.85 -10.82
C ARG A 118 2.04 -6.32 -12.28
N PHE A 119 3.14 -6.08 -12.97
CA PHE A 119 3.40 -6.53 -14.31
C PHE A 119 4.43 -7.67 -14.31
N ASP A 120 4.15 -8.77 -14.97
CA ASP A 120 5.05 -9.93 -14.96
C ASP A 120 6.37 -9.70 -15.70
N GLU A 121 6.37 -8.79 -16.68
CA GLU A 121 7.59 -8.43 -17.44
C GLU A 121 8.49 -7.45 -16.66
N ASP A 122 8.02 -6.88 -15.57
CA ASP A 122 8.87 -6.12 -14.66
C ASP A 122 9.81 -7.04 -13.88
N SER A 123 10.97 -6.54 -13.49
CA SER A 123 11.91 -7.24 -12.62
C SER A 123 11.73 -6.86 -11.15
N ALA A 124 11.94 -7.84 -10.26
CA ALA A 124 11.95 -7.63 -8.82
C ALA A 124 13.37 -7.49 -8.25
N ASN A 125 14.38 -8.10 -8.90
CA ASN A 125 15.76 -8.08 -8.45
C ASN A 125 16.73 -8.13 -9.67
N PRO A 126 17.41 -7.02 -10.01
CA PRO A 126 17.13 -5.67 -9.50
C PRO A 126 15.72 -5.21 -9.89
N SER A 127 15.12 -4.36 -9.05
CA SER A 127 13.80 -3.79 -9.35
C SER A 127 13.86 -2.91 -10.59
N LYS A 128 12.98 -3.17 -11.57
CA LYS A 128 12.91 -2.41 -12.81
C LYS A 128 11.49 -2.37 -13.35
N SER A 129 11.05 -1.19 -13.75
CA SER A 129 9.79 -0.98 -14.47
C SER A 129 10.04 -1.01 -15.98
N THR A 130 9.25 -1.78 -16.71
CA THR A 130 9.31 -1.89 -18.18
C THR A 130 8.12 -1.26 -18.86
N CYS A 131 7.05 -0.95 -18.12
CA CYS A 131 5.85 -0.32 -18.64
C CYS A 131 6.03 1.20 -18.78
N ASN A 132 6.37 1.67 -19.98
CA ASN A 132 6.59 3.07 -20.35
C ASN A 132 5.64 3.50 -21.47
N GLY A 133 5.57 4.81 -21.78
CA GLY A 133 4.79 5.36 -22.90
C GLY A 133 3.30 5.01 -22.81
N GLU A 134 2.76 4.41 -23.87
CA GLU A 134 1.34 4.01 -23.93
C GLU A 134 0.95 2.97 -22.88
N CYS A 135 1.88 2.08 -22.53
CA CYS A 135 1.67 1.15 -21.43
C CYS A 135 1.38 1.92 -20.13
N ALA A 136 2.19 2.91 -19.79
CA ALA A 136 2.02 3.73 -18.60
C ALA A 136 0.76 4.61 -18.62
N SER A 137 0.23 4.90 -19.81
CA SER A 137 -1.06 5.59 -19.96
C SER A 137 -2.23 4.68 -19.61
N THR A 138 -2.17 3.41 -20.01
CA THR A 138 -3.16 2.37 -19.68
C THR A 138 -2.99 1.86 -18.24
N TRP A 139 -1.75 1.74 -17.80
CA TRP A 139 -1.35 1.28 -16.47
C TRP A 139 -0.55 2.36 -15.74
N PRO A 140 -1.23 3.37 -15.20
CA PRO A 140 -0.54 4.45 -14.51
C PRO A 140 0.33 3.94 -13.37
N PRO A 141 1.65 4.23 -13.37
CA PRO A 141 2.52 3.84 -12.27
C PRO A 141 2.11 4.54 -10.98
N VAL A 142 2.28 3.84 -9.86
CA VAL A 142 2.08 4.42 -8.53
C VAL A 142 3.35 5.16 -8.16
N VAL A 143 3.34 6.48 -8.31
CA VAL A 143 4.52 7.34 -8.11
C VAL A 143 4.41 8.16 -6.83
N VAL A 144 5.55 8.40 -6.20
CA VAL A 144 5.71 9.24 -5.02
C VAL A 144 6.84 10.23 -5.26
N ALA A 145 6.66 11.48 -4.85
CA ALA A 145 7.71 12.49 -4.97
C ALA A 145 8.91 12.18 -4.04
N PRO A 146 10.13 12.64 -4.37
CA PRO A 146 11.24 12.62 -3.43
C PRO A 146 10.84 13.28 -2.10
N GLY A 147 11.14 12.63 -0.97
CA GLY A 147 10.71 13.08 0.36
C GLY A 147 9.22 12.93 0.65
N GLY A 148 8.45 12.32 -0.25
CA GLY A 148 7.05 12.00 -0.04
C GLY A 148 6.85 10.92 1.02
N LYS A 149 5.62 10.51 1.26
CA LYS A 149 5.25 9.52 2.29
C LYS A 149 4.61 8.29 1.67
N ILE A 150 4.91 7.12 2.21
CA ILE A 150 4.20 5.88 1.90
C ILE A 150 3.59 5.36 3.20
N PHE A 151 2.27 5.33 3.27
CA PHE A 151 1.52 4.80 4.41
C PHE A 151 1.27 3.30 4.22
N LEU A 152 1.50 2.52 5.27
CA LEU A 152 1.45 1.06 5.25
C LEU A 152 0.40 0.57 6.23
N ASP A 153 -0.64 -0.05 5.70
CA ASP A 153 -1.75 -0.62 6.44
C ASP A 153 -1.92 -2.09 6.08
N GLY A 154 -1.39 -2.97 6.94
CA GLY A 154 -1.35 -4.42 6.70
C GLY A 154 -0.36 -4.88 5.62
N VAL A 155 0.57 -4.03 5.19
CA VAL A 155 1.67 -4.37 4.28
C VAL A 155 2.99 -4.28 5.03
N ASP A 156 3.81 -5.33 4.94
CA ASP A 156 5.11 -5.39 5.62
C ASP A 156 6.07 -4.34 5.05
N ARG A 157 6.59 -3.50 5.93
CA ARG A 157 7.55 -2.45 5.61
C ARG A 157 8.77 -2.96 4.83
N SER A 158 9.26 -4.16 5.17
CA SER A 158 10.42 -4.78 4.50
C SER A 158 10.16 -5.16 3.04
N LYS A 159 8.91 -5.22 2.62
CA LYS A 159 8.49 -5.53 1.26
C LYS A 159 8.30 -4.28 0.40
N VAL A 160 8.32 -3.09 0.99
CA VAL A 160 8.00 -1.84 0.28
C VAL A 160 9.27 -1.05 0.01
N GLY A 161 9.42 -0.61 -1.23
CA GLY A 161 10.51 0.20 -1.70
C GLY A 161 10.09 1.12 -2.84
N THR A 162 11.08 1.66 -3.53
CA THR A 162 10.89 2.45 -4.75
C THR A 162 11.91 2.09 -5.80
N VAL A 163 11.56 2.28 -7.06
CA VAL A 163 12.46 2.20 -8.21
C VAL A 163 12.39 3.51 -9.00
N LYS A 164 13.53 3.97 -9.48
CA LYS A 164 13.59 5.11 -10.39
C LYS A 164 13.23 4.63 -11.80
N ARG A 165 12.24 5.26 -12.41
CA ARG A 165 11.82 5.01 -13.78
C ARG A 165 12.71 5.75 -14.78
N ASP A 166 12.58 5.41 -16.07
CA ASP A 166 13.32 6.07 -17.14
C ASP A 166 12.95 7.56 -17.30
N ASP A 167 11.72 7.94 -16.91
CA ASP A 167 11.25 9.33 -16.87
C ASP A 167 11.73 10.10 -15.61
N GLY A 168 12.55 9.47 -14.77
CA GLY A 168 13.11 10.06 -13.56
C GLY A 168 12.20 10.02 -12.33
N THR A 169 10.92 9.62 -12.47
CA THR A 169 9.99 9.52 -11.35
C THR A 169 10.32 8.33 -10.43
N LEU A 170 9.90 8.41 -9.15
CA LEU A 170 10.04 7.31 -8.20
C LEU A 170 8.73 6.52 -8.17
N GLN A 171 8.77 5.28 -8.61
CA GLN A 171 7.65 4.35 -8.57
C GLN A 171 7.73 3.45 -7.34
N VAL A 172 6.63 3.28 -6.64
CA VAL A 172 6.52 2.39 -5.48
C VAL A 172 6.64 0.93 -5.93
N THR A 173 7.29 0.11 -5.09
CA THR A 173 7.41 -1.34 -5.30
C THR A 173 6.88 -2.11 -4.10
N VAL A 174 6.35 -3.30 -4.35
CA VAL A 174 5.96 -4.28 -3.32
C VAL A 174 6.63 -5.61 -3.66
N GLY A 175 7.40 -6.17 -2.73
CA GLY A 175 8.22 -7.35 -2.97
C GLY A 175 9.25 -7.14 -4.09
N GLY A 176 9.79 -5.91 -4.23
CA GLY A 176 10.70 -5.50 -5.28
C GLY A 176 10.05 -5.23 -6.65
N ARG A 177 8.77 -5.57 -6.83
CA ARG A 177 8.06 -5.33 -8.11
C ARG A 177 7.38 -3.99 -8.14
N PRO A 178 7.55 -3.20 -9.22
CA PRO A 178 6.80 -1.97 -9.46
C PRO A 178 5.29 -2.19 -9.40
N VAL A 179 4.54 -1.23 -8.85
CA VAL A 179 3.09 -1.32 -8.76
C VAL A 179 2.40 -0.21 -9.56
N TYR A 180 1.23 -0.57 -10.10
CA TYR A 180 0.47 0.24 -11.05
C TYR A 180 -1.00 0.31 -10.65
N ARG A 181 -1.70 1.29 -11.17
CA ARG A 181 -3.16 1.32 -11.25
C ARG A 181 -3.61 0.84 -12.63
N PHE A 182 -4.88 0.56 -12.81
CA PHE A 182 -5.44 0.26 -14.14
C PHE A 182 -6.38 1.38 -14.58
N GLY A 183 -6.19 1.87 -15.81
CA GLY A 183 -6.94 2.99 -16.36
C GLY A 183 -8.45 2.76 -16.44
N LYS A 184 -8.89 1.51 -16.52
CA LYS A 184 -10.31 1.14 -16.58
C LYS A 184 -10.94 0.84 -15.22
N ASP A 185 -10.18 0.81 -14.14
CA ASP A 185 -10.72 0.79 -12.78
C ASP A 185 -11.12 2.22 -12.41
N THR A 186 -12.42 2.49 -12.49
CA THR A 186 -12.99 3.83 -12.28
C THR A 186 -13.69 3.98 -10.94
N LYS A 187 -13.85 2.87 -10.20
CA LYS A 187 -14.45 2.81 -8.86
C LYS A 187 -13.57 2.02 -7.90
N PRO A 188 -13.55 2.38 -6.61
CA PRO A 188 -12.91 1.56 -5.58
C PRO A 188 -13.42 0.12 -5.59
N GLY A 189 -12.50 -0.83 -5.36
CA GLY A 189 -12.82 -2.26 -5.32
C GLY A 189 -12.97 -2.94 -6.68
N GLU A 190 -12.88 -2.23 -7.80
CA GLU A 190 -12.81 -2.85 -9.13
C GLU A 190 -11.47 -3.57 -9.32
N THR A 191 -11.52 -4.67 -10.10
CA THR A 191 -10.37 -5.54 -10.41
C THR A 191 -10.32 -5.90 -11.89
N LYS A 192 -10.70 -4.96 -12.76
CA LYS A 192 -10.76 -5.17 -14.22
C LYS A 192 -9.39 -5.41 -14.84
N GLY A 193 -8.31 -5.07 -14.12
CA GLY A 193 -6.94 -5.33 -14.53
C GLY A 193 -6.46 -6.77 -14.27
N GLN A 194 -7.24 -7.56 -13.52
CA GLN A 194 -6.83 -8.92 -13.15
C GLN A 194 -6.78 -9.84 -14.39
N GLY A 195 -5.60 -10.43 -14.66
CA GLY A 195 -5.39 -11.38 -15.76
C GLY A 195 -5.29 -10.74 -17.15
N VAL A 196 -5.29 -9.41 -17.26
CA VAL A 196 -5.20 -8.73 -18.55
C VAL A 196 -3.90 -9.12 -19.26
N GLY A 197 -4.03 -9.52 -20.52
CA GLY A 197 -2.90 -9.98 -21.35
C GLY A 197 -2.13 -11.19 -20.79
N GLY A 198 -2.63 -11.85 -19.75
CA GLY A 198 -1.93 -12.94 -19.07
C GLY A 198 -0.70 -12.49 -18.25
N THR A 199 -0.42 -11.19 -18.19
CA THR A 199 0.79 -10.62 -17.58
C THR A 199 0.51 -9.62 -16.45
N TRP A 200 -0.74 -9.14 -16.31
CA TRP A 200 -1.13 -8.19 -15.29
C TRP A 200 -1.96 -8.85 -14.19
N PHE A 201 -1.56 -8.68 -12.95
CA PHE A 201 -2.25 -9.29 -11.81
C PHE A 201 -2.29 -8.33 -10.63
N GLY A 202 -3.38 -8.35 -9.86
CA GLY A 202 -3.41 -7.67 -8.57
C GLY A 202 -2.20 -8.08 -7.73
N VAL A 203 -1.62 -7.15 -6.99
CA VAL A 203 -0.46 -7.43 -6.13
C VAL A 203 -0.93 -7.77 -4.72
N ALA A 204 -0.46 -8.88 -4.18
CA ALA A 204 -0.65 -9.25 -2.78
C ALA A 204 0.30 -8.46 -1.86
N PRO A 205 0.05 -8.36 -0.55
CA PRO A 205 0.89 -7.60 0.39
C PRO A 205 2.36 -8.03 0.45
N ASP A 206 2.67 -9.23 0.01
CA ASP A 206 4.03 -9.78 -0.09
C ASP A 206 4.68 -9.59 -1.48
N GLY A 207 4.00 -8.94 -2.41
CA GLY A 207 4.45 -8.70 -3.79
C GLY A 207 4.11 -9.81 -4.79
N ARG A 208 3.49 -10.91 -4.34
CA ARG A 208 3.03 -12.00 -5.23
C ARG A 208 1.75 -11.59 -5.97
N LYS A 209 1.30 -12.44 -6.90
CA LYS A 209 0.01 -12.28 -7.58
C LYS A 209 -1.13 -12.46 -6.58
N ALA A 210 -2.00 -11.49 -6.45
CA ALA A 210 -3.24 -11.65 -5.71
C ALA A 210 -4.22 -12.57 -6.47
N GLY A 211 -5.03 -13.31 -5.73
CA GLY A 211 -6.02 -14.22 -6.33
C GLY A 211 -5.43 -15.51 -6.88
N GLY A 212 -4.12 -15.71 -6.76
CA GLY A 212 -3.52 -17.02 -6.92
C GLY A 212 -3.97 -17.86 -5.73
N GLY A 213 -5.04 -18.60 -5.88
CA GLY A 213 -5.40 -19.66 -4.94
C GLY A 213 -4.14 -20.53 -4.71
N ALA A 214 -4.03 -21.14 -3.56
CA ALA A 214 -2.97 -22.10 -3.22
C ALA A 214 -2.96 -23.26 -4.23
N GLY A 215 -2.31 -23.06 -5.38
CA GLY A 215 -2.27 -24.02 -6.47
C GLY A 215 -1.61 -23.42 -7.70
N GLY A 216 -0.29 -23.25 -7.69
CA GLY A 216 0.44 -22.74 -8.86
C GLY A 216 1.89 -22.47 -8.51
N ASN A 217 2.67 -23.55 -8.39
CA ASN A 217 4.12 -23.55 -8.26
C ASN A 217 4.75 -23.00 -9.53
N THR A 218 5.43 -21.84 -9.49
CA THR A 218 6.66 -21.63 -10.28
C THR A 218 7.50 -20.49 -9.68
N GLY A 219 8.62 -20.85 -9.11
CA GLY A 219 9.92 -20.20 -9.29
C GLY A 219 10.25 -18.98 -8.44
N SER A 220 11.05 -19.23 -7.44
CA SER A 220 12.14 -18.42 -6.88
C SER A 220 11.86 -17.58 -5.62
N GLY A 221 12.21 -18.14 -4.47
CA GLY A 221 12.99 -17.43 -3.47
C GLY A 221 12.25 -16.62 -2.41
N SER A 222 11.13 -17.14 -1.84
CA SER A 222 10.89 -16.89 -0.41
C SER A 222 10.95 -18.22 0.32
N PRO A 223 11.52 -18.29 1.53
CA PRO A 223 11.52 -19.53 2.26
C PRO A 223 10.07 -19.99 2.38
N ARG A 224 9.77 -21.17 1.83
CA ARG A 224 8.54 -21.89 2.15
C ARG A 224 8.47 -21.87 3.68
N PRO A 225 7.33 -21.44 4.29
CA PRO A 225 7.22 -21.57 5.74
C PRO A 225 7.66 -22.97 6.10
N LYS A 226 8.62 -23.10 7.00
CA LYS A 226 9.06 -24.43 7.43
C LYS A 226 7.82 -25.24 7.76
N PRO A 227 7.75 -26.52 7.38
CA PRO A 227 6.68 -27.38 7.84
C PRO A 227 6.54 -27.24 9.35
N ALA A 228 5.33 -27.11 9.83
CA ALA A 228 5.08 -27.12 11.27
C ALA A 228 5.47 -28.47 11.84
N THR A 229 6.05 -28.45 13.02
CA THR A 229 6.36 -29.68 13.79
C THR A 229 5.39 -29.89 14.95
N SER A 230 4.56 -28.88 15.24
CA SER A 230 3.54 -28.94 16.29
C SER A 230 2.41 -27.96 15.97
N VAL A 231 1.23 -28.24 16.53
CA VAL A 231 0.04 -27.40 16.51
C VAL A 231 -0.70 -27.55 17.84
N THR A 232 -1.31 -26.46 18.31
CA THR A 232 -2.30 -26.50 19.38
C THR A 232 -3.65 -26.13 18.79
N LEU A 233 -4.62 -27.02 18.96
CA LEU A 233 -6.02 -26.80 18.57
C LEU A 233 -6.81 -26.42 19.81
N PHE A 234 -7.63 -25.38 19.72
CA PHE A 234 -8.46 -24.88 20.81
C PHE A 234 -9.92 -25.02 20.44
N ASP A 235 -10.74 -25.46 21.38
CA ASP A 235 -12.18 -25.65 21.15
C ASP A 235 -12.92 -24.33 20.97
N ASN A 236 -12.40 -23.25 21.56
CA ASN A 236 -13.00 -21.92 21.46
C ASN A 236 -12.19 -21.02 20.53
N ARG A 237 -12.87 -19.98 20.01
CA ARG A 237 -12.21 -18.91 19.24
C ARG A 237 -11.22 -18.14 20.10
N ASN A 238 -10.31 -17.43 19.44
CA ASN A 238 -9.28 -16.61 20.08
C ASN A 238 -8.42 -17.40 21.08
N PHE A 239 -8.13 -18.67 20.73
CA PHE A 239 -7.24 -19.54 21.50
C PHE A 239 -7.76 -19.84 22.92
N GLY A 240 -9.09 -19.97 23.04
CA GLY A 240 -9.76 -20.30 24.31
C GLY A 240 -9.78 -21.81 24.57
N ASP A 241 -9.41 -22.21 25.78
CA ASP A 241 -9.44 -23.60 26.26
C ASP A 241 -10.88 -24.18 26.32
N PRO A 242 -11.06 -25.50 26.27
CA PRO A 242 -9.99 -26.53 26.27
C PRO A 242 -9.21 -26.63 24.99
N SER A 243 -8.00 -27.19 25.06
CA SER A 243 -7.08 -27.34 23.93
C SER A 243 -6.43 -28.72 23.87
N GLN A 244 -5.86 -29.05 22.69
CA GLN A 244 -5.05 -30.23 22.48
C GLN A 244 -3.86 -29.90 21.59
N GLY A 245 -2.69 -30.44 21.99
CA GLY A 245 -1.47 -30.32 21.21
C GLY A 245 -1.22 -31.56 20.35
N LEU A 246 -0.75 -31.40 19.13
CA LEU A 246 -0.22 -32.46 18.29
C LEU A 246 1.18 -32.05 17.82
N SER A 247 2.07 -33.04 17.71
CA SER A 247 3.43 -32.80 17.20
C SER A 247 3.96 -34.04 16.50
N GLY A 248 4.90 -33.86 15.54
CA GLY A 248 5.52 -34.96 14.83
C GLY A 248 5.71 -34.75 13.36
N LYS A 249 5.55 -35.78 12.57
CA LYS A 249 5.67 -35.79 11.10
C LYS A 249 4.55 -36.61 10.50
N GLY A 250 4.20 -36.26 9.24
CA GLY A 250 3.19 -36.98 8.48
C GLY A 250 1.76 -36.74 8.96
N CYS A 251 0.85 -37.61 8.59
CA CYS A 251 -0.55 -37.54 8.95
C CYS A 251 -0.82 -37.94 10.38
N GLN A 252 -1.54 -37.12 11.14
CA GLN A 252 -1.97 -37.42 12.50
C GLN A 252 -3.45 -37.10 12.68
N ASN A 253 -4.17 -38.04 13.28
CA ASN A 253 -5.56 -37.84 13.64
C ASN A 253 -5.67 -37.04 14.94
N VAL A 254 -6.64 -36.14 14.95
CA VAL A 254 -6.97 -35.32 16.12
C VAL A 254 -7.73 -36.15 17.12
N ALA A 255 -7.32 -36.14 18.39
CA ALA A 255 -7.98 -36.92 19.45
C ALA A 255 -9.35 -36.35 19.80
N ARG A 256 -9.45 -35.03 19.92
CA ARG A 256 -10.72 -34.29 20.10
C ARG A 256 -11.21 -33.84 18.73
N ASP A 257 -11.92 -34.73 18.08
CA ASP A 257 -12.36 -34.63 16.70
C ASP A 257 -13.49 -33.61 16.54
N ASN A 258 -13.45 -32.77 15.53
CA ASN A 258 -14.52 -31.84 15.14
C ASN A 258 -14.99 -30.87 16.26
N VAL A 259 -14.05 -30.37 17.08
CA VAL A 259 -14.37 -29.40 18.15
C VAL A 259 -13.52 -28.14 18.09
N ALA A 260 -12.49 -28.10 17.26
CA ALA A 260 -11.58 -26.96 17.21
C ALA A 260 -12.21 -25.76 16.52
N SER A 261 -12.17 -24.58 17.17
CA SER A 261 -12.60 -23.29 16.63
C SER A 261 -11.46 -22.30 16.42
N SER A 262 -10.25 -22.58 16.95
CA SER A 262 -9.02 -21.83 16.64
C SER A 262 -7.79 -22.73 16.75
N LEU A 263 -6.66 -22.29 16.17
CA LEU A 263 -5.39 -23.03 16.25
C LEU A 263 -4.19 -22.09 16.31
N GLN A 264 -3.15 -22.56 17.00
CA GLN A 264 -1.82 -21.93 16.99
C GLN A 264 -0.80 -22.89 16.38
N VAL A 265 -0.05 -22.36 15.37
CA VAL A 265 0.96 -23.15 14.66
C VAL A 265 2.10 -22.25 14.17
N GLN A 266 3.33 -22.69 14.39
CA GLN A 266 4.50 -22.06 13.81
C GLN A 266 4.92 -22.80 12.53
N GLY A 267 4.74 -22.16 11.39
CA GLY A 267 5.06 -22.73 10.09
C GLY A 267 3.82 -23.13 9.28
N SER A 268 4.02 -24.04 8.33
CA SER A 268 2.96 -24.51 7.42
C SER A 268 2.38 -25.83 7.90
N LEU A 269 1.07 -25.88 8.10
CA LEU A 269 0.32 -27.06 8.49
C LEU A 269 -0.82 -27.30 7.50
N LYS A 270 -1.06 -28.54 7.09
CA LYS A 270 -2.27 -28.91 6.36
C LYS A 270 -3.27 -29.56 7.29
N ILE A 271 -4.48 -29.06 7.31
CA ILE A 271 -5.62 -29.55 8.11
C ILE A 271 -6.64 -30.24 7.19
N TRP A 272 -7.39 -31.22 7.74
CA TRP A 272 -8.33 -32.04 7.00
C TRP A 272 -9.62 -32.25 7.79
N SER A 273 -10.76 -32.28 7.05
CA SER A 273 -12.08 -32.49 7.66
C SER A 273 -12.35 -33.94 8.06
N GLU A 274 -11.57 -34.89 7.57
CA GLU A 274 -11.72 -36.30 7.85
C GLU A 274 -10.44 -36.89 8.44
N ARG A 275 -10.56 -38.02 9.09
CA ARG A 275 -9.41 -38.77 9.63
C ARG A 275 -8.50 -39.26 8.52
N ASN A 276 -7.26 -39.58 8.86
CA ASN A 276 -6.24 -40.15 7.98
C ASN A 276 -5.90 -39.22 6.78
N CYS A 277 -6.00 -37.90 6.98
CA CYS A 277 -5.70 -36.88 5.97
C CYS A 277 -6.53 -37.01 4.69
N THR A 278 -7.81 -37.25 4.86
CA THR A 278 -8.80 -37.37 3.79
C THR A 278 -9.85 -36.26 3.89
N GLY A 279 -10.78 -36.21 2.94
CA GLY A 279 -11.82 -35.17 2.90
C GLY A 279 -11.33 -33.82 2.43
N ARG A 280 -12.03 -32.76 2.84
CA ARG A 280 -11.64 -31.37 2.53
C ARG A 280 -10.35 -31.04 3.26
N SER A 281 -9.52 -30.24 2.62
CA SER A 281 -8.25 -29.83 3.26
C SER A 281 -7.91 -28.37 3.01
N LYS A 282 -7.11 -27.81 3.92
CA LYS A 282 -6.57 -26.45 3.81
C LYS A 282 -5.18 -26.37 4.39
N VAL A 283 -4.31 -25.59 3.77
CA VAL A 283 -3.01 -25.25 4.34
C VAL A 283 -3.16 -23.94 5.12
N VAL A 284 -2.68 -23.93 6.37
CA VAL A 284 -2.55 -22.77 7.23
C VAL A 284 -1.06 -22.46 7.45
N ASN A 285 -0.68 -21.19 7.48
CA ASN A 285 0.71 -20.75 7.56
C ASN A 285 0.92 -19.86 8.80
N GLY A 286 0.33 -20.22 9.91
CA GLY A 286 0.36 -19.46 11.16
C GLY A 286 -0.95 -19.60 11.92
N ASP A 287 -1.06 -18.85 13.01
CA ASP A 287 -2.19 -18.88 13.91
C ASP A 287 -3.50 -18.50 13.22
N VAL A 288 -4.59 -19.17 13.59
CA VAL A 288 -5.94 -18.87 13.12
C VAL A 288 -6.84 -18.68 14.34
N ALA A 289 -7.20 -17.46 14.64
CA ALA A 289 -8.01 -17.11 15.80
C ALA A 289 -9.50 -17.51 15.67
N ASP A 290 -9.99 -17.69 14.44
CA ASP A 290 -11.36 -18.11 14.14
C ASP A 290 -11.36 -19.01 12.88
N LEU A 291 -11.54 -20.32 13.09
CA LEU A 291 -11.58 -21.33 12.03
C LEU A 291 -12.81 -21.21 11.13
N ALA A 292 -13.89 -20.54 11.58
CA ALA A 292 -15.06 -20.26 10.73
C ALA A 292 -14.67 -19.35 9.55
N THR A 293 -13.72 -18.46 9.71
CA THR A 293 -13.23 -17.57 8.63
C THR A 293 -12.62 -18.31 7.46
N ILE A 294 -12.17 -19.54 7.71
CA ILE A 294 -11.56 -20.40 6.71
C ILE A 294 -12.38 -21.66 6.39
N GLY A 295 -13.58 -21.79 6.99
CA GLY A 295 -14.54 -22.87 6.73
C GLY A 295 -14.14 -24.20 7.40
N PHE A 296 -13.45 -24.16 8.54
CA PHE A 296 -13.00 -25.33 9.31
C PHE A 296 -13.37 -25.27 10.80
N ASP A 297 -14.38 -24.46 11.17
CA ASP A 297 -14.92 -24.41 12.52
C ASP A 297 -15.57 -25.73 12.89
N ASN A 298 -15.13 -26.36 13.96
CA ASN A 298 -15.58 -27.68 14.39
C ASN A 298 -15.52 -28.76 13.29
N ASP A 299 -14.46 -28.72 12.46
CA ASP A 299 -14.36 -29.55 11.26
C ASP A 299 -12.92 -30.00 10.98
N ILE A 300 -12.09 -30.15 12.03
CA ILE A 300 -10.72 -30.67 11.91
C ILE A 300 -10.65 -32.05 12.54
N SER A 301 -10.42 -33.05 11.70
CA SER A 301 -10.27 -34.47 12.11
C SER A 301 -8.84 -34.99 12.00
N SER A 302 -8.02 -34.38 11.14
CA SER A 302 -6.59 -34.73 11.04
C SER A 302 -5.75 -33.56 10.53
N VAL A 303 -4.43 -33.66 10.83
CA VAL A 303 -3.42 -32.69 10.43
C VAL A 303 -2.23 -33.40 9.77
N PHE A 304 -1.51 -32.71 8.90
CA PHE A 304 -0.32 -33.23 8.25
C PHE A 304 0.88 -32.31 8.51
N PHE A 305 1.89 -32.86 9.15
CA PHE A 305 3.21 -32.26 9.37
C PHE A 305 4.16 -32.76 8.30
N GLY A 306 4.63 -31.88 7.38
CA GLY A 306 5.44 -32.30 6.23
C GLY A 306 6.62 -31.44 5.92
#